data_635f5e895d816a4150a71d74770928c2
#
_entry.id   635f5e895d816a4150a71d74770928c2
#
_cell.length_a   1.000
_cell.length_b   1.000
_cell.length_c   1.000
_cell.angle_alpha   90.00
_cell.angle_beta   90.00
_cell.angle_gamma   90.00
#
_symmetry.space_group_name_H-M   'P 1'
#
loop_
_entity.id
_entity.type
_entity.pdbx_description
1 polymer ?
#
loop_
_entity_poly.entity_id
_entity_poly.type
_entity_poly.pdbx_seq_one_letter_code
_entity_poly.pdbx_strand_id
1 'polypeptide(L)'
;MIRPLAALFLLLATAAPLAAQSFDTRATAAYVIDHTTGTVLLEKNADDPLPPASMSKLMTLFMAFEAINPLNGQNPILTVDDVLPVSQHCMDYTGSTMFLDTTDRVSVEDLLRGIIVLSGNDASCVIAEGLSRNGSEAGFAQQMTVRAQELGMMNSSFANSNGWPAAGQRMSMRDLGILADRLITDYPTFYPLFAETEFDYDGEHPANRRNRNPLLGLGIGADGLKTGHTSEAGYGLVGSAKQGDRRVIFVLTGLDSAAARAEEAERIVNWAFRQFSQRDIARGGTRIAEAEVWMGEQPLVGLALREDLSLLVPAAGANRIDAEVVYNGPISAPITEGDEIAELVIRLENLPETRVPLVADATIAAGGFNSRLRTAADILVTRMSDADPAPLAE
;
A
#
# COMPACT_ATOMS: atom_id res chain seq x y z
N MET A 1 3.88 -77.10 -14.93
CA MET A 1 3.45 -76.14 -13.91
C MET A 1 4.17 -74.82 -14.14
N ILE A 2 3.45 -73.90 -14.80
CA ILE A 2 3.99 -72.54 -15.17
C ILE A 2 3.43 -71.56 -14.18
N ARG A 3 4.34 -70.87 -13.42
CA ARG A 3 3.98 -69.79 -12.47
C ARG A 3 3.96 -68.47 -13.25
N PRO A 4 2.90 -67.61 -13.15
CA PRO A 4 2.92 -66.28 -13.73
C PRO A 4 3.68 -65.30 -12.80
N LEU A 5 4.64 -64.57 -13.37
CA LEU A 5 5.27 -63.38 -12.77
C LEU A 5 4.27 -62.23 -12.76
N ALA A 6 3.87 -61.76 -11.61
CA ALA A 6 3.11 -60.54 -11.46
C ALA A 6 4.05 -59.32 -11.54
N ALA A 7 3.95 -58.55 -12.64
CA ALA A 7 4.64 -57.26 -12.78
C ALA A 7 3.93 -56.20 -11.96
N LEU A 8 4.60 -55.70 -10.90
CA LEU A 8 4.15 -54.59 -10.11
C LEU A 8 4.47 -53.26 -10.82
N PHE A 9 3.46 -52.65 -11.44
CA PHE A 9 3.58 -51.28 -11.99
C PHE A 9 3.56 -50.27 -10.85
N LEU A 10 4.71 -49.69 -10.52
CA LEU A 10 4.83 -48.56 -9.61
C LEU A 10 4.43 -47.30 -10.38
N LEU A 11 3.21 -46.77 -10.13
CA LEU A 11 2.81 -45.44 -10.60
C LEU A 11 3.60 -44.39 -9.80
N LEU A 12 4.64 -43.84 -10.40
CA LEU A 12 5.23 -42.60 -9.95
C LEU A 12 4.24 -41.48 -10.26
N ALA A 13 3.46 -41.06 -9.27
CA ALA A 13 2.75 -39.80 -9.31
C ALA A 13 3.78 -38.65 -9.26
N THR A 14 4.06 -38.05 -10.41
CA THR A 14 4.80 -36.79 -10.48
C THR A 14 3.93 -35.70 -9.83
N ALA A 15 4.22 -35.32 -8.61
CA ALA A 15 3.65 -34.11 -8.01
C ALA A 15 4.15 -32.92 -8.85
N ALA A 16 3.27 -32.39 -9.70
CA ALA A 16 3.52 -31.11 -10.35
C ALA A 16 3.66 -30.05 -9.24
N PRO A 17 4.63 -29.12 -9.35
CA PRO A 17 4.73 -28.02 -8.39
C PRO A 17 3.40 -27.25 -8.44
N LEU A 18 2.71 -27.11 -7.30
CA LEU A 18 1.61 -26.18 -7.16
C LEU A 18 2.22 -24.77 -7.24
N ALA A 19 2.24 -24.19 -8.43
CA ALA A 19 2.50 -22.78 -8.60
C ALA A 19 1.44 -22.01 -7.79
N ALA A 20 1.83 -20.94 -7.08
CA ALA A 20 0.89 -20.07 -6.44
C ALA A 20 -0.12 -19.60 -7.49
N GLN A 21 -1.39 -19.93 -7.29
CA GLN A 21 -2.42 -19.69 -8.30
C GLN A 21 -2.62 -18.18 -8.41
N SER A 22 -2.32 -17.61 -9.59
CA SER A 22 -2.58 -16.19 -9.86
C SER A 22 -4.05 -15.89 -9.59
N PHE A 23 -4.31 -14.87 -8.77
CA PHE A 23 -5.68 -14.46 -8.49
C PHE A 23 -6.24 -13.70 -9.70
N ASP A 24 -7.31 -14.22 -10.28
CA ASP A 24 -8.06 -13.52 -11.31
C ASP A 24 -9.30 -12.87 -10.70
N THR A 25 -9.50 -11.56 -10.96
CA THR A 25 -10.63 -10.80 -10.46
C THR A 25 -11.54 -10.32 -11.58
N ARG A 26 -12.86 -10.33 -11.31
CA ARG A 26 -13.90 -9.76 -12.18
C ARG A 26 -13.90 -8.23 -12.15
N ALA A 27 -13.21 -7.59 -11.21
CA ALA A 27 -13.11 -6.13 -11.16
C ALA A 27 -12.46 -5.57 -12.43
N THR A 28 -12.91 -4.41 -12.89
CA THR A 28 -12.29 -3.69 -14.03
C THR A 28 -10.88 -3.23 -13.67
N ALA A 29 -10.70 -2.74 -12.45
CA ALA A 29 -9.40 -2.39 -11.90
C ALA A 29 -9.32 -2.85 -10.44
N ALA A 30 -8.11 -3.28 -10.02
CA ALA A 30 -7.85 -3.73 -8.66
C ALA A 30 -6.40 -3.48 -8.25
N TYR A 31 -6.20 -3.27 -6.95
CA TYR A 31 -4.90 -3.19 -6.31
C TYR A 31 -4.96 -3.89 -4.96
N VAL A 32 -4.02 -4.79 -4.69
CA VAL A 32 -3.94 -5.51 -3.40
C VAL A 32 -2.51 -5.46 -2.90
N ILE A 33 -2.33 -5.01 -1.67
CA ILE A 33 -1.04 -4.90 -1.01
C ILE A 33 -1.08 -5.56 0.36
N ASP A 34 -0.06 -6.31 0.68
CA ASP A 34 0.24 -6.66 2.06
C ASP A 34 0.84 -5.45 2.76
N HIS A 35 0.05 -4.80 3.59
CA HIS A 35 0.42 -3.58 4.30
C HIS A 35 1.59 -3.81 5.27
N THR A 36 1.67 -5.02 5.86
CA THR A 36 2.71 -5.34 6.85
C THR A 36 4.09 -5.43 6.23
N THR A 37 4.20 -5.95 5.00
CA THR A 37 5.48 -6.14 4.30
C THR A 37 5.71 -5.16 3.14
N GLY A 38 4.69 -4.36 2.78
CA GLY A 38 4.72 -3.50 1.60
C GLY A 38 4.64 -4.27 0.26
N THR A 39 4.42 -5.59 0.28
CA THR A 39 4.43 -6.42 -0.92
C THR A 39 3.12 -6.27 -1.71
N VAL A 40 3.22 -5.88 -2.98
CA VAL A 40 2.06 -5.85 -3.88
C VAL A 40 1.72 -7.27 -4.33
N LEU A 41 0.48 -7.69 -4.09
CA LEU A 41 -0.01 -9.05 -4.37
C LEU A 41 -0.77 -9.13 -5.69
N LEU A 42 -1.47 -8.06 -6.08
CA LEU A 42 -2.28 -8.00 -7.29
C LEU A 42 -2.34 -6.58 -7.82
N GLU A 43 -2.14 -6.45 -9.12
CA GLU A 43 -2.37 -5.23 -9.89
C GLU A 43 -3.16 -5.57 -11.15
N LYS A 44 -4.25 -4.84 -11.37
CA LYS A 44 -5.04 -4.90 -12.59
C LYS A 44 -5.51 -3.49 -12.91
N ASN A 45 -4.99 -2.90 -13.97
CA ASN A 45 -5.31 -1.50 -14.34
C ASN A 45 -5.21 -0.54 -13.14
N ALA A 46 -4.22 -0.80 -12.25
CA ALA A 46 -4.16 -0.19 -10.92
C ALA A 46 -3.87 1.30 -10.97
N ASP A 47 -3.22 1.77 -12.04
CA ASP A 47 -2.83 3.17 -12.25
C ASP A 47 -3.80 3.96 -13.14
N ASP A 48 -4.84 3.32 -13.69
CA ASP A 48 -5.83 3.99 -14.52
C ASP A 48 -6.65 4.99 -13.68
N PRO A 49 -6.75 6.27 -14.10
CA PRO A 49 -7.57 7.26 -13.41
C PRO A 49 -9.06 7.05 -13.73
N LEU A 50 -9.75 6.36 -12.83
CA LEU A 50 -11.16 5.96 -12.98
C LEU A 50 -12.08 6.81 -12.09
N PRO A 51 -13.40 6.84 -12.35
CA PRO A 51 -14.38 7.44 -11.46
C PRO A 51 -14.38 6.72 -10.10
N PRO A 52 -14.06 7.41 -8.98
CA PRO A 52 -13.91 6.74 -7.69
C PRO A 52 -15.24 6.51 -6.96
N ALA A 53 -16.32 7.16 -7.39
CA ALA A 53 -17.54 7.25 -6.62
C ALA A 53 -17.26 7.66 -5.15
N SER A 54 -18.04 7.19 -4.19
CA SER A 54 -17.88 7.52 -2.77
C SER A 54 -16.59 7.01 -2.11
N MET A 55 -15.74 6.27 -2.82
CA MET A 55 -14.40 5.93 -2.29
C MET A 55 -13.52 7.18 -2.15
N SER A 56 -13.78 8.22 -2.94
CA SER A 56 -13.06 9.50 -2.84
C SER A 56 -13.26 10.21 -1.50
N LYS A 57 -14.34 9.91 -0.76
CA LYS A 57 -14.58 10.46 0.58
C LYS A 57 -13.47 10.11 1.58
N LEU A 58 -12.66 9.09 1.30
CA LEU A 58 -11.46 8.80 2.08
C LEU A 58 -10.49 9.98 2.09
N MET A 59 -10.40 10.74 0.99
CA MET A 59 -9.55 11.94 0.95
C MET A 59 -10.14 13.08 1.79
N THR A 60 -11.45 13.25 1.79
CA THR A 60 -12.14 14.22 2.68
C THR A 60 -11.92 13.86 4.15
N LEU A 61 -12.04 12.57 4.49
CA LEU A 61 -11.76 12.07 5.86
C LEU A 61 -10.29 12.25 6.24
N PHE A 62 -9.35 11.96 5.32
CA PHE A 62 -7.93 12.15 5.55
C PHE A 62 -7.62 13.62 5.92
N MET A 63 -8.10 14.56 5.12
CA MET A 63 -7.90 15.99 5.39
C MET A 63 -8.63 16.47 6.66
N ALA A 64 -9.78 15.89 6.99
CA ALA A 64 -10.46 16.18 8.26
C ALA A 64 -9.65 15.66 9.47
N PHE A 65 -9.11 14.43 9.39
CA PHE A 65 -8.25 13.89 10.44
C PHE A 65 -6.95 14.69 10.58
N GLU A 66 -6.36 15.13 9.46
CA GLU A 66 -5.19 16.00 9.46
C GLU A 66 -5.49 17.37 10.12
N ALA A 67 -6.68 17.90 9.89
CA ALA A 67 -7.13 19.17 10.50
C ALA A 67 -7.35 19.03 12.02
N ILE A 68 -7.79 17.86 12.50
CA ILE A 68 -8.02 17.58 13.92
C ILE A 68 -6.72 17.17 14.62
N ASN A 69 -5.86 16.40 13.97
CA ASN A 69 -4.60 15.89 14.53
C ASN A 69 -3.43 16.07 13.55
N PRO A 70 -2.89 17.27 13.39
CA PRO A 70 -1.79 17.52 12.46
C PRO A 70 -0.50 16.79 12.86
N LEU A 71 0.06 16.00 11.93
CA LEU A 71 1.29 15.23 12.17
C LEU A 71 2.57 16.07 12.20
N ASN A 72 2.51 17.32 11.72
CA ASN A 72 3.65 18.22 11.59
C ASN A 72 3.88 19.12 12.84
N GLY A 73 3.17 18.85 13.93
CA GLY A 73 3.26 19.61 15.17
C GLY A 73 2.56 20.98 15.14
N GLN A 74 1.77 21.27 14.10
CA GLN A 74 0.91 22.45 14.08
C GLN A 74 -0.27 22.30 15.06
N ASN A 75 -0.89 23.42 15.42
CA ASN A 75 -2.11 23.36 16.21
C ASN A 75 -3.29 22.84 15.36
N PRO A 76 -4.18 22.03 15.96
CA PRO A 76 -5.44 21.67 15.32
C PRO A 76 -6.22 22.90 14.87
N ILE A 77 -6.84 22.83 13.70
CA ILE A 77 -7.73 23.87 13.18
C ILE A 77 -9.20 23.46 13.29
N LEU A 78 -9.45 22.22 13.68
CA LEU A 78 -10.76 21.64 13.90
C LEU A 78 -10.68 20.68 15.08
N THR A 79 -11.77 20.53 15.85
CA THR A 79 -11.93 19.51 16.88
C THR A 79 -13.14 18.64 16.59
N VAL A 80 -13.24 17.47 17.20
CA VAL A 80 -14.41 16.59 17.03
C VAL A 80 -15.70 17.19 17.59
N ASP A 81 -15.58 18.08 18.59
CA ASP A 81 -16.70 18.76 19.25
C ASP A 81 -17.15 20.03 18.52
N ASP A 82 -16.37 20.51 17.55
CA ASP A 82 -16.76 21.68 16.76
C ASP A 82 -18.05 21.40 15.99
N VAL A 83 -18.89 22.44 15.90
CA VAL A 83 -20.21 22.34 15.27
C VAL A 83 -20.22 23.17 13.99
N LEU A 84 -20.51 22.52 12.86
CA LEU A 84 -20.51 23.16 11.55
C LEU A 84 -21.94 23.45 11.05
N PRO A 85 -22.15 24.60 10.39
CA PRO A 85 -23.44 24.92 9.78
C PRO A 85 -23.59 24.19 8.43
N VAL A 86 -24.80 23.84 8.08
CA VAL A 86 -25.15 23.24 6.79
C VAL A 86 -25.56 24.35 5.83
N SER A 87 -24.88 24.46 4.69
CA SER A 87 -25.25 25.39 3.61
C SER A 87 -26.36 24.82 2.72
N GLN A 88 -27.04 25.68 1.97
CA GLN A 88 -27.99 25.25 0.96
C GLN A 88 -27.34 24.33 -0.08
N HIS A 89 -26.09 24.63 -0.49
CA HIS A 89 -25.34 23.80 -1.42
C HIS A 89 -25.13 22.36 -0.89
N CYS A 90 -24.79 22.21 0.38
CA CYS A 90 -24.60 20.90 1.00
C CYS A 90 -25.92 20.15 1.19
N MET A 91 -27.00 20.85 1.58
CA MET A 91 -28.34 20.29 1.68
C MET A 91 -28.88 19.77 0.34
N ASP A 92 -28.52 20.42 -0.79
CA ASP A 92 -29.03 20.05 -2.12
C ASP A 92 -28.41 18.74 -2.66
N TYR A 93 -27.42 18.17 -1.98
CA TYR A 93 -26.90 16.85 -2.37
C TYR A 93 -27.95 15.76 -2.18
N THR A 94 -28.01 14.87 -3.17
CA THR A 94 -28.90 13.71 -3.19
C THR A 94 -28.12 12.40 -3.12
N GLY A 95 -28.81 11.28 -3.16
CA GLY A 95 -28.22 9.93 -3.10
C GLY A 95 -27.99 9.50 -1.67
N SER A 96 -26.72 9.25 -1.30
CA SER A 96 -26.38 8.90 0.09
C SER A 96 -26.17 10.16 0.92
N THR A 97 -27.00 10.40 1.90
CA THR A 97 -27.01 11.61 2.73
C THR A 97 -27.28 11.28 4.20
N MET A 98 -27.00 12.20 5.07
CA MET A 98 -27.49 12.24 6.46
C MET A 98 -28.88 12.88 6.57
N PHE A 99 -29.39 13.46 5.45
CA PHE A 99 -30.60 14.28 5.37
C PHE A 99 -30.51 15.60 6.13
N LEU A 100 -29.32 16.21 6.09
CA LEU A 100 -29.06 17.49 6.75
C LEU A 100 -29.80 18.63 6.05
N ASP A 101 -30.27 19.59 6.85
CA ASP A 101 -30.89 20.82 6.38
C ASP A 101 -30.17 22.09 6.87
N THR A 102 -30.53 23.27 6.36
CA THR A 102 -29.86 24.54 6.67
C THR A 102 -30.03 25.02 8.12
N THR A 103 -30.96 24.41 8.88
CA THR A 103 -31.17 24.70 10.31
C THR A 103 -30.26 23.84 11.19
N ASP A 104 -29.71 22.76 10.65
CA ASP A 104 -28.83 21.86 11.39
C ASP A 104 -27.51 22.50 11.78
N ARG A 105 -27.01 22.06 12.92
CA ARG A 105 -25.70 22.36 13.45
C ARG A 105 -25.09 21.03 13.89
N VAL A 106 -24.17 20.49 13.08
CA VAL A 106 -23.72 19.11 13.18
C VAL A 106 -22.32 19.06 13.76
N SER A 107 -22.08 18.22 14.75
CA SER A 107 -20.75 18.01 15.29
C SER A 107 -19.83 17.38 14.23
N VAL A 108 -18.54 17.71 14.29
CA VAL A 108 -17.54 17.10 13.40
C VAL A 108 -17.52 15.58 13.61
N GLU A 109 -17.68 15.10 14.83
CA GLU A 109 -17.76 13.67 15.12
C GLU A 109 -18.91 12.98 14.36
N ASP A 110 -20.12 13.58 14.40
CA ASP A 110 -21.28 13.03 13.67
C ASP A 110 -21.10 13.10 12.15
N LEU A 111 -20.50 14.20 11.64
CA LEU A 111 -20.17 14.32 10.23
C LEU A 111 -19.20 13.23 9.77
N LEU A 112 -18.13 12.95 10.55
CA LEU A 112 -17.18 11.88 10.24
C LEU A 112 -17.87 10.51 10.20
N ARG A 113 -18.69 10.18 11.20
CA ARG A 113 -19.48 8.94 11.20
C ARG A 113 -20.47 8.87 10.05
N GLY A 114 -21.15 9.98 9.76
CA GLY A 114 -22.07 10.09 8.63
C GLY A 114 -21.37 9.85 7.28
N ILE A 115 -20.16 10.37 7.10
CA ILE A 115 -19.33 10.12 5.90
C ILE A 115 -18.93 8.65 5.79
N ILE A 116 -18.49 8.05 6.89
CA ILE A 116 -17.97 6.67 6.93
C ILE A 116 -19.13 5.66 6.77
N VAL A 117 -20.12 5.71 7.63
CA VAL A 117 -21.16 4.69 7.75
C VAL A 117 -22.28 4.90 6.72
N LEU A 118 -22.82 6.13 6.65
CA LEU A 118 -23.94 6.46 5.79
C LEU A 118 -23.48 6.87 4.38
N SER A 119 -22.20 7.17 4.23
CA SER A 119 -21.64 7.71 2.97
C SER A 119 -22.21 9.08 2.60
N GLY A 120 -22.53 9.93 3.60
CA GLY A 120 -23.19 11.22 3.44
C GLY A 120 -22.47 12.15 2.46
N ASN A 121 -23.15 12.53 1.36
CA ASN A 121 -22.66 13.51 0.40
C ASN A 121 -22.73 14.90 1.01
N ASP A 122 -23.83 15.19 1.69
CA ASP A 122 -24.08 16.40 2.48
C ASP A 122 -23.03 16.60 3.57
N ALA A 123 -22.80 15.57 4.40
CA ALA A 123 -21.78 15.60 5.45
C ALA A 123 -20.37 15.86 4.89
N SER A 124 -20.02 15.24 3.76
CA SER A 124 -18.73 15.49 3.10
C SER A 124 -18.59 16.94 2.64
N CYS A 125 -19.66 17.50 2.09
CA CYS A 125 -19.73 18.90 1.67
C CYS A 125 -19.59 19.85 2.88
N VAL A 126 -20.24 19.59 4.02
CA VAL A 126 -20.16 20.40 5.22
C VAL A 126 -18.72 20.42 5.77
N ILE A 127 -18.05 19.27 5.85
CA ILE A 127 -16.63 19.19 6.21
C ILE A 127 -15.78 19.98 5.20
N ALA A 128 -16.04 19.84 3.91
CA ALA A 128 -15.29 20.52 2.85
C ALA A 128 -15.41 22.05 2.94
N GLU A 129 -16.61 22.57 3.15
CA GLU A 129 -16.82 24.02 3.36
C GLU A 129 -16.16 24.52 4.64
N GLY A 130 -16.24 23.76 5.73
CA GLY A 130 -15.61 24.09 7.00
C GLY A 130 -14.09 24.14 6.97
N LEU A 131 -13.44 23.29 6.14
CA LEU A 131 -11.99 23.22 5.99
C LEU A 131 -11.46 24.08 4.82
N SER A 132 -12.32 24.49 3.92
CA SER A 132 -11.91 25.27 2.76
C SER A 132 -11.45 26.67 3.12
N ARG A 133 -10.31 27.10 2.57
CA ARG A 133 -9.78 28.46 2.79
C ARG A 133 -10.73 29.56 2.32
N ASN A 134 -11.60 29.27 1.36
CA ASN A 134 -12.58 30.22 0.81
C ASN A 134 -14.02 29.85 1.17
N GLY A 135 -14.25 28.87 2.03
CA GLY A 135 -15.57 28.44 2.47
C GLY A 135 -16.39 27.73 1.39
N SER A 136 -15.75 27.20 0.34
CA SER A 136 -16.46 26.49 -0.73
C SER A 136 -15.95 25.07 -0.96
N GLU A 137 -16.84 24.15 -1.30
CA GLU A 137 -16.47 22.78 -1.66
C GLU A 137 -15.51 22.74 -2.86
N ALA A 138 -15.71 23.58 -3.86
CA ALA A 138 -14.81 23.65 -5.02
C ALA A 138 -13.38 24.06 -4.64
N GLY A 139 -13.22 24.99 -3.68
CA GLY A 139 -11.93 25.36 -3.13
C GLY A 139 -11.29 24.21 -2.35
N PHE A 140 -12.08 23.45 -1.61
CA PHE A 140 -11.61 22.25 -0.93
C PHE A 140 -11.16 21.16 -1.91
N ALA A 141 -11.89 20.91 -2.99
CA ALA A 141 -11.52 19.94 -4.01
C ALA A 141 -10.16 20.27 -4.68
N GLN A 142 -9.83 21.55 -4.86
CA GLN A 142 -8.50 21.95 -5.30
C GLN A 142 -7.43 21.63 -4.25
N GLN A 143 -7.70 21.86 -2.97
CA GLN A 143 -6.79 21.49 -1.87
C GLN A 143 -6.63 19.97 -1.79
N MET A 144 -7.71 19.19 -1.97
CA MET A 144 -7.64 17.71 -2.05
C MET A 144 -6.68 17.26 -3.14
N THR A 145 -6.74 17.86 -4.33
CA THR A 145 -5.86 17.50 -5.46
C THR A 145 -4.39 17.80 -5.14
N VAL A 146 -4.09 18.97 -4.59
CA VAL A 146 -2.72 19.32 -4.17
C VAL A 146 -2.22 18.34 -3.10
N ARG A 147 -3.04 18.10 -2.08
CA ARG A 147 -2.65 17.21 -0.98
C ARG A 147 -2.45 15.78 -1.45
N ALA A 148 -3.28 15.28 -2.35
CA ALA A 148 -3.11 13.96 -2.97
C ALA A 148 -1.76 13.82 -3.67
N GLN A 149 -1.33 14.82 -4.45
CA GLN A 149 -0.03 14.84 -5.11
C GLN A 149 1.13 14.81 -4.10
N GLU A 150 1.01 15.55 -2.99
CA GLU A 150 2.00 15.53 -1.90
C GLU A 150 2.08 14.15 -1.21
N LEU A 151 0.99 13.38 -1.20
CA LEU A 151 0.95 12.01 -0.72
C LEU A 151 1.47 10.97 -1.73
N GLY A 152 1.85 11.39 -2.95
CA GLY A 152 2.28 10.51 -4.03
C GLY A 152 1.15 9.95 -4.89
N MET A 153 -0.08 10.42 -4.72
CA MET A 153 -1.26 9.98 -5.47
C MET A 153 -1.36 10.73 -6.81
N MET A 154 -0.45 10.40 -7.73
CA MET A 154 -0.24 11.16 -8.97
C MET A 154 -1.33 10.97 -10.02
N ASN A 155 -2.17 9.94 -9.90
CA ASN A 155 -3.27 9.63 -10.82
C ASN A 155 -4.64 10.01 -10.22
N SER A 156 -4.65 10.95 -9.25
CA SER A 156 -5.86 11.41 -8.58
C SER A 156 -6.08 12.91 -8.75
N SER A 157 -7.34 13.28 -9.02
CA SER A 157 -7.82 14.65 -9.07
C SER A 157 -9.25 14.73 -8.55
N PHE A 158 -9.62 15.88 -7.97
CA PHE A 158 -10.89 16.06 -7.29
C PHE A 158 -11.63 17.28 -7.82
N ALA A 159 -12.92 17.11 -8.09
CA ALA A 159 -13.86 18.16 -8.48
C ALA A 159 -14.89 18.47 -7.37
N ASN A 160 -15.03 17.55 -6.40
CA ASN A 160 -15.90 17.70 -5.22
C ASN A 160 -15.36 16.82 -4.06
N SER A 161 -15.99 16.96 -2.89
CA SER A 161 -15.57 16.28 -1.65
C SER A 161 -16.09 14.85 -1.52
N ASN A 162 -17.07 14.45 -2.33
CA ASN A 162 -17.89 13.27 -2.03
C ASN A 162 -17.87 12.18 -3.10
N GLY A 163 -17.26 12.45 -4.28
CA GLY A 163 -17.19 11.50 -5.39
C GLY A 163 -18.41 11.50 -6.30
N TRP A 164 -19.25 12.55 -6.23
CA TRP A 164 -20.31 12.74 -7.19
C TRP A 164 -19.74 12.83 -8.60
N PRO A 165 -20.39 12.25 -9.62
CA PRO A 165 -19.90 12.29 -10.99
C PRO A 165 -19.65 13.72 -11.47
N ALA A 166 -18.43 14.04 -11.82
CA ALA A 166 -18.02 15.33 -12.33
C ALA A 166 -16.77 15.20 -13.22
N ALA A 167 -16.63 16.10 -14.18
CA ALA A 167 -15.42 16.17 -14.99
C ALA A 167 -14.20 16.45 -14.07
N GLY A 168 -13.15 15.64 -14.18
CA GLY A 168 -11.96 15.75 -13.34
C GLY A 168 -12.04 15.03 -11.98
N GLN A 169 -13.15 14.38 -11.65
CA GLN A 169 -13.24 13.51 -10.47
C GLN A 169 -12.67 12.13 -10.81
N ARG A 170 -11.39 11.90 -10.58
CA ARG A 170 -10.67 10.66 -10.94
C ARG A 170 -9.71 10.21 -9.83
N MET A 171 -9.59 8.90 -9.64
CA MET A 171 -8.58 8.28 -8.77
C MET A 171 -8.16 6.93 -9.35
N SER A 172 -6.90 6.55 -9.17
CA SER A 172 -6.45 5.20 -9.47
C SER A 172 -6.64 4.28 -8.26
N MET A 173 -6.66 2.96 -8.51
CA MET A 173 -6.78 1.99 -7.42
C MET A 173 -5.52 1.94 -6.55
N ARG A 174 -4.34 2.19 -7.14
CA ARG A 174 -3.09 2.36 -6.39
C ARG A 174 -3.16 3.58 -5.47
N ASP A 175 -3.61 4.71 -5.96
CA ASP A 175 -3.72 5.93 -5.16
C ASP A 175 -4.70 5.77 -3.99
N LEU A 176 -5.83 5.09 -4.22
CA LEU A 176 -6.75 4.72 -3.13
C LEU A 176 -6.10 3.74 -2.13
N GLY A 177 -5.21 2.86 -2.58
CA GLY A 177 -4.39 2.01 -1.72
C GLY A 177 -3.40 2.81 -0.86
N ILE A 178 -2.70 3.78 -1.47
CA ILE A 178 -1.81 4.72 -0.76
C ILE A 178 -2.62 5.48 0.32
N LEU A 179 -3.78 6.01 -0.05
CA LEU A 179 -4.62 6.76 0.88
C LEU A 179 -5.12 5.90 2.05
N ALA A 180 -5.48 4.64 1.79
CA ALA A 180 -5.88 3.69 2.83
C ALA A 180 -4.72 3.36 3.77
N ASP A 181 -3.50 3.16 3.24
CA ASP A 181 -2.28 2.95 4.00
C ASP A 181 -2.02 4.13 4.95
N ARG A 182 -2.09 5.36 4.42
CA ARG A 182 -1.89 6.58 5.20
C ARG A 182 -2.95 6.77 6.29
N LEU A 183 -4.23 6.47 6.00
CA LEU A 183 -5.32 6.53 7.01
C LEU A 183 -5.07 5.55 8.17
N ILE A 184 -4.58 4.35 7.88
CA ILE A 184 -4.27 3.33 8.89
C ILE A 184 -3.05 3.73 9.73
N THR A 185 -1.99 4.20 9.05
CA THR A 185 -0.69 4.46 9.67
C THR A 185 -0.65 5.80 10.41
N ASP A 186 -1.17 6.85 9.79
CA ASP A 186 -1.06 8.21 10.30
C ASP A 186 -2.15 8.55 11.32
N TYR A 187 -3.33 7.93 11.20
CA TYR A 187 -4.49 8.26 12.03
C TYR A 187 -5.08 7.04 12.75
N PRO A 188 -4.27 6.24 13.48
CA PRO A 188 -4.72 5.03 14.15
C PRO A 188 -5.81 5.29 15.20
N THR A 189 -5.90 6.50 15.75
CA THR A 189 -6.94 6.90 16.71
C THR A 189 -8.33 7.02 16.05
N PHE A 190 -8.38 7.48 14.78
CA PHE A 190 -9.64 7.62 14.04
C PHE A 190 -9.99 6.38 13.22
N TYR A 191 -9.01 5.55 12.90
CA TYR A 191 -9.21 4.37 12.06
C TYR A 191 -10.32 3.42 12.55
N PRO A 192 -10.53 3.19 13.86
CA PRO A 192 -11.62 2.34 14.37
C PRO A 192 -13.03 2.74 13.91
N LEU A 193 -13.27 4.02 13.57
CA LEU A 193 -14.55 4.49 13.03
C LEU A 193 -14.98 3.75 11.76
N PHE A 194 -14.01 3.28 10.94
CA PHE A 194 -14.30 2.54 9.71
C PHE A 194 -14.90 1.15 9.96
N ALA A 195 -14.74 0.61 11.16
CA ALA A 195 -15.32 -0.66 11.57
C ALA A 195 -16.75 -0.53 12.13
N GLU A 196 -17.25 0.68 12.32
CA GLU A 196 -18.61 0.90 12.80
C GLU A 196 -19.63 0.38 11.79
N THR A 197 -20.52 -0.48 12.26
CA THR A 197 -21.52 -1.15 11.41
C THR A 197 -22.82 -0.39 11.28
N GLU A 198 -23.13 0.45 12.25
CA GLU A 198 -24.36 1.26 12.30
C GLU A 198 -24.05 2.64 12.89
N PHE A 199 -24.73 3.66 12.37
CA PHE A 199 -24.77 5.02 12.91
C PHE A 199 -26.17 5.60 12.68
N ASP A 200 -26.83 6.01 13.75
CA ASP A 200 -28.14 6.63 13.74
C ASP A 200 -27.99 8.09 14.21
N TYR A 201 -28.08 9.04 13.27
CA TYR A 201 -27.76 10.43 13.55
C TYR A 201 -28.80 11.11 14.44
N ASP A 202 -30.09 10.99 14.06
CA ASP A 202 -31.19 11.70 14.72
C ASP A 202 -32.40 10.81 15.04
N GLY A 203 -32.38 9.55 14.63
CA GLY A 203 -33.50 8.61 14.79
C GLY A 203 -34.63 8.78 13.78
N GLU A 204 -34.58 9.79 12.91
CA GLU A 204 -35.64 10.08 11.95
C GLU A 204 -35.60 9.16 10.73
N HIS A 205 -34.42 8.62 10.40
CA HIS A 205 -34.19 7.80 9.21
C HIS A 205 -33.66 6.38 9.53
N PRO A 206 -34.40 5.53 10.29
CA PRO A 206 -33.89 4.25 10.81
C PRO A 206 -33.49 3.23 9.72
N ALA A 207 -33.95 3.39 8.49
CA ALA A 207 -33.54 2.56 7.36
C ALA A 207 -32.14 2.95 6.80
N ASN A 208 -31.65 4.15 7.13
CA ASN A 208 -30.38 4.71 6.63
C ASN A 208 -29.32 4.75 7.75
N ARG A 209 -29.07 3.66 8.42
CA ARG A 209 -28.10 3.63 9.53
C ARG A 209 -26.98 2.60 9.38
N ARG A 210 -27.00 1.77 8.33
CA ARG A 210 -26.07 0.66 8.19
C ARG A 210 -24.90 0.98 7.30
N ASN A 211 -23.71 0.57 7.75
CA ASN A 211 -22.54 0.58 6.92
C ASN A 211 -22.71 -0.41 5.75
N ARG A 212 -22.30 0.03 4.54
CA ARG A 212 -22.46 -0.75 3.31
C ARG A 212 -21.25 -1.63 2.97
N ASN A 213 -20.22 -1.63 3.82
CA ASN A 213 -19.10 -2.54 3.65
C ASN A 213 -19.54 -3.98 3.95
N PRO A 214 -19.55 -4.88 2.94
CA PRO A 214 -20.12 -6.21 3.10
C PRO A 214 -19.24 -7.15 3.95
N LEU A 215 -18.01 -6.76 4.24
CA LEU A 215 -17.06 -7.61 4.98
C LEU A 215 -17.14 -7.43 6.49
N LEU A 216 -17.69 -6.29 6.96
CA LEU A 216 -17.86 -6.05 8.39
C LEU A 216 -18.82 -7.09 8.98
N GLY A 217 -18.41 -7.73 10.07
CA GLY A 217 -19.20 -8.78 10.73
C GLY A 217 -19.03 -10.20 10.18
N LEU A 218 -18.25 -10.42 9.10
CA LEU A 218 -17.98 -11.78 8.59
C LEU A 218 -16.95 -12.58 9.42
N GLY A 219 -16.30 -11.96 10.40
CA GLY A 219 -15.28 -12.63 11.22
C GLY A 219 -13.99 -12.96 10.49
N ILE A 220 -13.73 -12.34 9.34
CA ILE A 220 -12.52 -12.53 8.54
C ILE A 220 -11.42 -11.49 8.81
N GLY A 221 -11.59 -10.68 9.87
CA GLY A 221 -10.65 -9.63 10.27
C GLY A 221 -10.83 -8.31 9.54
N ALA A 222 -11.89 -8.14 8.74
CA ALA A 222 -12.17 -6.89 8.03
C ALA A 222 -12.58 -5.78 9.01
N ASP A 223 -11.95 -4.59 8.87
CA ASP A 223 -12.12 -3.45 9.76
C ASP A 223 -12.21 -2.09 9.03
N GLY A 224 -12.41 -2.10 7.72
CA GLY A 224 -12.54 -0.87 6.92
C GLY A 224 -12.66 -1.17 5.43
N LEU A 225 -12.70 -0.14 4.56
CA LEU A 225 -12.84 1.28 4.83
C LEU A 225 -14.11 1.84 4.17
N LYS A 226 -14.20 1.84 2.81
CA LYS A 226 -15.23 2.59 2.11
C LYS A 226 -15.71 1.95 0.82
N THR A 227 -17.02 1.85 0.68
CA THR A 227 -17.67 1.44 -0.59
C THR A 227 -17.89 2.63 -1.51
N GLY A 228 -17.92 2.36 -2.83
CA GLY A 228 -18.34 3.31 -3.85
C GLY A 228 -19.29 2.67 -4.85
N HIS A 229 -20.22 3.46 -5.40
CA HIS A 229 -21.06 3.07 -6.52
C HIS A 229 -21.60 4.30 -7.24
N THR A 230 -21.44 4.32 -8.56
CA THR A 230 -22.20 5.15 -9.52
C THR A 230 -22.42 4.29 -10.76
N SER A 231 -23.33 4.71 -11.64
CA SER A 231 -23.55 4.01 -12.91
C SER A 231 -22.29 4.01 -13.80
N GLU A 232 -21.42 5.03 -13.70
CA GLU A 232 -20.16 5.13 -14.44
C GLU A 232 -19.07 4.25 -13.82
N ALA A 233 -18.95 4.27 -12.49
CA ALA A 233 -17.87 3.57 -11.78
C ALA A 233 -18.13 2.06 -11.58
N GLY A 234 -19.38 1.61 -11.64
CA GLY A 234 -19.75 0.30 -11.11
C GLY A 234 -19.64 0.23 -9.60
N TYR A 235 -19.64 -0.98 -9.04
CA TYR A 235 -19.49 -1.22 -7.61
C TYR A 235 -18.02 -1.36 -7.23
N GLY A 236 -17.58 -0.60 -6.23
CA GLY A 236 -16.20 -0.60 -5.73
C GLY A 236 -16.12 -0.68 -4.22
N LEU A 237 -14.93 -1.02 -3.73
CA LEU A 237 -14.59 -1.09 -2.31
C LEU A 237 -13.09 -0.83 -2.11
N VAL A 238 -12.77 0.08 -1.21
CA VAL A 238 -11.48 0.11 -0.52
C VAL A 238 -11.67 -0.68 0.75
N GLY A 239 -10.97 -1.79 0.89
CA GLY A 239 -11.10 -2.70 2.02
C GLY A 239 -9.77 -2.92 2.73
N SER A 240 -9.86 -3.25 4.01
CA SER A 240 -8.73 -3.72 4.82
C SER A 240 -9.18 -4.85 5.73
N ALA A 241 -8.28 -5.80 5.93
CA ALA A 241 -8.47 -6.88 6.89
C ALA A 241 -7.16 -7.17 7.64
N LYS A 242 -7.26 -7.47 8.94
CA LYS A 242 -6.13 -7.85 9.80
C LYS A 242 -6.39 -9.23 10.41
N GLN A 243 -5.42 -10.15 10.24
CA GLN A 243 -5.43 -11.47 10.88
C GLN A 243 -4.08 -11.69 11.58
N GLY A 244 -4.11 -11.80 12.92
CA GLY A 244 -2.90 -11.77 13.72
C GLY A 244 -2.20 -10.41 13.57
N ASP A 245 -0.90 -10.43 13.27
CA ASP A 245 -0.10 -9.21 13.06
C ASP A 245 -0.08 -8.74 11.60
N ARG A 246 -0.64 -9.54 10.69
CA ARG A 246 -0.63 -9.26 9.26
C ARG A 246 -1.89 -8.51 8.82
N ARG A 247 -1.70 -7.45 8.03
CA ARG A 247 -2.77 -6.65 7.43
C ARG A 247 -2.66 -6.64 5.91
N VAL A 248 -3.81 -6.71 5.26
CA VAL A 248 -3.94 -6.57 3.80
C VAL A 248 -4.86 -5.39 3.51
N ILE A 249 -4.47 -4.54 2.56
CA ILE A 249 -5.30 -3.50 1.97
C ILE A 249 -5.62 -3.92 0.54
N PHE A 250 -6.86 -3.72 0.12
CA PHE A 250 -7.26 -3.98 -1.26
C PHE A 250 -8.24 -2.91 -1.76
N VAL A 251 -8.16 -2.65 -3.05
CA VAL A 251 -9.06 -1.73 -3.76
C VAL A 251 -9.56 -2.43 -5.01
N LEU A 252 -10.86 -2.36 -5.24
CA LEU A 252 -11.50 -2.90 -6.44
C LEU A 252 -12.62 -1.98 -6.92
N THR A 253 -12.83 -1.94 -8.24
CA THR A 253 -13.91 -1.17 -8.86
C THR A 253 -14.41 -1.81 -10.16
N GLY A 254 -15.54 -1.31 -10.67
CA GLY A 254 -16.10 -1.76 -11.96
C GLY A 254 -16.85 -3.08 -11.88
N LEU A 255 -17.32 -3.48 -10.70
CA LEU A 255 -18.14 -4.69 -10.54
C LEU A 255 -19.61 -4.39 -10.86
N ASP A 256 -20.33 -5.40 -11.36
CA ASP A 256 -21.69 -5.26 -11.88
C ASP A 256 -22.76 -5.12 -10.81
N SER A 257 -22.49 -5.58 -9.58
CA SER A 257 -23.46 -5.59 -8.50
C SER A 257 -22.84 -5.52 -7.10
N ALA A 258 -23.66 -5.16 -6.11
CA ALA A 258 -23.26 -5.21 -4.71
C ALA A 258 -22.90 -6.65 -4.26
N ALA A 259 -23.58 -7.66 -4.80
CA ALA A 259 -23.27 -9.07 -4.54
C ALA A 259 -21.90 -9.44 -5.12
N ALA A 260 -21.62 -9.07 -6.37
CA ALA A 260 -20.30 -9.31 -6.99
C ALA A 260 -19.19 -8.63 -6.22
N ARG A 261 -19.42 -7.39 -5.72
CA ARG A 261 -18.44 -6.69 -4.85
C ARG A 261 -18.19 -7.46 -3.55
N ALA A 262 -19.23 -7.97 -2.90
CA ALA A 262 -19.11 -8.74 -1.67
C ALA A 262 -18.31 -10.03 -1.89
N GLU A 263 -18.65 -10.80 -2.92
CA GLU A 263 -17.96 -12.04 -3.29
C GLU A 263 -16.47 -11.81 -3.63
N GLU A 264 -16.19 -10.82 -4.49
CA GLU A 264 -14.79 -10.54 -4.88
C GLU A 264 -13.96 -10.06 -3.70
N ALA A 265 -14.51 -9.19 -2.86
CA ALA A 265 -13.81 -8.70 -1.66
C ALA A 265 -13.50 -9.84 -0.68
N GLU A 266 -14.45 -10.73 -0.40
CA GLU A 266 -14.22 -11.91 0.44
C GLU A 266 -13.19 -12.88 -0.17
N ARG A 267 -13.26 -13.10 -1.49
CA ARG A 267 -12.27 -13.93 -2.22
C ARG A 267 -10.87 -13.37 -2.11
N ILE A 268 -10.70 -12.04 -2.26
CA ILE A 268 -9.39 -11.36 -2.11
C ILE A 268 -8.83 -11.55 -0.71
N VAL A 269 -9.61 -11.29 0.33
CA VAL A 269 -9.16 -11.45 1.72
C VAL A 269 -8.75 -12.91 1.98
N ASN A 270 -9.61 -13.86 1.64
CA ASN A 270 -9.31 -15.28 1.82
C ASN A 270 -8.07 -15.72 1.03
N TRP A 271 -7.91 -15.26 -0.21
CA TRP A 271 -6.75 -15.57 -1.04
C TRP A 271 -5.47 -15.00 -0.43
N ALA A 272 -5.47 -13.71 -0.06
CA ALA A 272 -4.29 -13.03 0.44
C ALA A 272 -3.75 -13.65 1.75
N PHE A 273 -4.64 -14.08 2.65
CA PHE A 273 -4.22 -14.72 3.90
C PHE A 273 -3.89 -16.22 3.78
N ARG A 274 -4.49 -16.92 2.81
CA ARG A 274 -4.24 -18.39 2.64
C ARG A 274 -3.08 -18.68 1.71
N GLN A 275 -2.84 -17.85 0.68
CA GLN A 275 -1.80 -18.12 -0.31
C GLN A 275 -0.43 -17.59 0.10
N PHE A 276 -0.36 -16.72 1.07
CA PHE A 276 0.88 -16.10 1.51
C PHE A 276 1.02 -16.15 3.03
N SER A 277 2.25 -16.32 3.49
CA SER A 277 2.62 -16.23 4.91
C SER A 277 3.84 -15.34 5.09
N GLN A 278 3.87 -14.58 6.15
CA GLN A 278 5.06 -13.80 6.55
C GLN A 278 6.11 -14.74 7.17
N ARG A 279 7.36 -14.54 6.80
CA ARG A 279 8.52 -15.21 7.40
C ARG A 279 9.58 -14.20 7.78
N ASP A 280 10.07 -14.28 8.97
CA ASP A 280 11.24 -13.54 9.42
C ASP A 280 12.47 -14.21 8.85
N ILE A 281 13.26 -13.46 8.07
CA ILE A 281 14.42 -13.96 7.33
C ILE A 281 15.71 -13.68 8.10
N ALA A 282 15.89 -12.42 8.55
CA ALA A 282 17.08 -12.01 9.28
C ALA A 282 16.80 -10.77 10.14
N ARG A 283 17.59 -10.56 11.17
CA ARG A 283 17.50 -9.39 12.05
C ARG A 283 18.32 -8.23 11.51
N GLY A 284 17.92 -7.01 11.85
CA GLY A 284 18.73 -5.81 11.66
C GLY A 284 20.13 -5.96 12.22
N GLY A 285 21.13 -5.40 11.57
CA GLY A 285 22.55 -5.56 11.89
C GLY A 285 23.16 -6.89 11.41
N THR A 286 22.36 -7.83 10.85
CA THR A 286 22.92 -9.05 10.27
C THR A 286 23.71 -8.72 9.01
N ARG A 287 25.02 -9.09 9.00
CA ARG A 287 25.86 -8.98 7.80
C ARG A 287 25.43 -10.04 6.78
N ILE A 288 25.08 -9.56 5.57
CA ILE A 288 24.61 -10.41 4.46
C ILE A 288 25.75 -10.75 3.52
N ALA A 289 26.66 -9.80 3.25
CA ALA A 289 27.79 -9.95 2.33
C ALA A 289 28.92 -9.00 2.68
N GLU A 290 29.96 -8.98 1.86
CA GLU A 290 31.06 -8.02 1.92
C GLU A 290 31.26 -7.39 0.54
N ALA A 291 31.63 -6.11 0.51
CA ALA A 291 31.96 -5.37 -0.70
C ALA A 291 33.41 -4.90 -0.69
N GLU A 292 34.01 -4.84 -1.87
CA GLU A 292 35.38 -4.32 -2.07
C GLU A 292 35.41 -2.80 -1.89
N VAL A 293 36.43 -2.32 -1.17
CA VAL A 293 36.61 -0.91 -0.88
C VAL A 293 37.80 -0.36 -1.69
N TRP A 294 37.54 0.69 -2.45
CA TRP A 294 38.54 1.43 -3.22
C TRP A 294 39.23 2.48 -2.35
N MET A 295 40.57 2.41 -2.31
CA MET A 295 41.41 3.35 -1.57
C MET A 295 41.11 3.53 -0.10
N GLY A 296 40.53 2.49 0.57
CA GLY A 296 40.27 2.48 2.00
C GLY A 296 41.47 1.99 2.82
N GLU A 297 41.41 2.20 4.14
CA GLU A 297 42.35 1.59 5.09
C GLU A 297 42.12 0.05 5.20
N GLN A 298 40.89 -0.40 4.93
CA GLN A 298 40.53 -1.81 4.84
C GLN A 298 40.07 -2.14 3.41
N PRO A 299 40.34 -3.35 2.91
CA PRO A 299 39.98 -3.73 1.53
C PRO A 299 38.53 -4.11 1.36
N LEU A 300 37.83 -4.43 2.45
CA LEU A 300 36.44 -4.89 2.46
C LEU A 300 35.63 -4.13 3.50
N VAL A 301 34.33 -3.95 3.25
CA VAL A 301 33.32 -3.47 4.19
C VAL A 301 32.16 -4.46 4.23
N GLY A 302 31.63 -4.75 5.42
CA GLY A 302 30.45 -5.59 5.58
C GLY A 302 29.21 -4.85 5.14
N LEU A 303 28.32 -5.58 4.47
CA LEU A 303 27.00 -5.15 4.03
C LEU A 303 25.94 -5.75 4.95
N ALA A 304 25.31 -4.93 5.78
CA ALA A 304 24.35 -5.38 6.78
C ALA A 304 22.94 -4.85 6.52
N LEU A 305 21.95 -5.57 7.03
CA LEU A 305 20.59 -5.08 7.07
C LEU A 305 20.47 -3.91 8.07
N ARG A 306 19.75 -2.85 7.71
CA ARG A 306 19.46 -1.74 8.62
C ARG A 306 18.43 -2.15 9.68
N GLU A 307 17.39 -2.88 9.25
CA GLU A 307 16.24 -3.30 10.06
C GLU A 307 15.98 -4.80 9.90
N ASP A 308 15.08 -5.34 10.73
CA ASP A 308 14.64 -6.73 10.61
C ASP A 308 14.02 -6.96 9.22
N LEU A 309 14.39 -8.04 8.56
CA LEU A 309 13.87 -8.43 7.26
C LEU A 309 12.82 -9.53 7.42
N SER A 310 11.58 -9.19 7.16
CA SER A 310 10.48 -10.14 7.01
C SER A 310 9.99 -10.13 5.56
N LEU A 311 9.78 -11.30 5.00
CA LEU A 311 9.28 -11.46 3.63
C LEU A 311 7.90 -12.12 3.64
N LEU A 312 7.08 -11.71 2.69
CA LEU A 312 5.88 -12.43 2.33
C LEU A 312 6.24 -13.54 1.33
N VAL A 313 5.97 -14.79 1.71
CA VAL A 313 6.30 -15.94 0.88
C VAL A 313 5.04 -16.76 0.55
N PRO A 314 4.95 -17.41 -0.64
CA PRO A 314 3.86 -18.32 -0.95
C PRO A 314 3.75 -19.43 0.10
N ALA A 315 2.54 -19.71 0.61
CA ALA A 315 2.30 -20.73 1.63
C ALA A 315 2.61 -22.15 1.12
N ALA A 316 2.40 -22.40 -0.17
CA ALA A 316 2.76 -23.64 -0.84
C ALA A 316 4.02 -23.42 -1.70
N GLY A 317 5.11 -24.13 -1.39
CA GLY A 317 6.31 -24.14 -2.25
C GLY A 317 7.42 -23.13 -1.89
N ALA A 318 7.39 -22.54 -0.74
CA ALA A 318 8.34 -21.49 -0.27
C ALA A 318 9.79 -21.96 -0.03
N ASN A 319 10.29 -22.97 -0.72
CA ASN A 319 11.62 -23.52 -0.47
C ASN A 319 12.75 -22.85 -1.27
N ARG A 320 12.44 -21.94 -2.17
CA ARG A 320 13.45 -21.27 -2.99
C ARG A 320 13.27 -19.77 -2.95
N ILE A 321 14.13 -19.13 -2.18
CA ILE A 321 14.33 -17.68 -2.19
C ILE A 321 15.57 -17.45 -3.06
N ASP A 322 15.42 -16.73 -4.16
CA ASP A 322 16.54 -16.27 -4.98
C ASP A 322 16.91 -14.87 -4.51
N ALA A 323 18.14 -14.70 -4.03
CA ALA A 323 18.60 -13.44 -3.45
C ALA A 323 19.99 -13.11 -3.97
N GLU A 324 20.18 -11.86 -4.39
CA GLU A 324 21.40 -11.34 -4.98
C GLU A 324 21.74 -9.99 -4.31
N VAL A 325 23.03 -9.78 -4.00
CA VAL A 325 23.51 -8.48 -3.53
C VAL A 325 24.03 -7.68 -4.71
N VAL A 326 23.50 -6.48 -4.90
CA VAL A 326 23.86 -5.57 -5.99
C VAL A 326 24.47 -4.30 -5.42
N TYR A 327 25.68 -3.92 -5.90
CA TYR A 327 26.33 -2.67 -5.54
C TYR A 327 27.23 -2.17 -6.67
N ASN A 328 27.53 -0.88 -6.67
CA ASN A 328 28.48 -0.27 -7.60
C ASN A 328 29.90 -0.41 -7.02
N GLY A 329 30.55 -1.50 -7.37
CA GLY A 329 31.88 -1.81 -6.83
C GLY A 329 33.04 -1.45 -7.76
N PRO A 330 34.25 -1.26 -7.20
CA PRO A 330 34.54 -1.15 -5.77
C PRO A 330 34.04 0.17 -5.14
N ILE A 331 33.62 0.14 -3.86
CA ILE A 331 33.06 1.30 -3.16
C ILE A 331 34.19 2.23 -2.70
N SER A 332 34.12 3.49 -3.07
CA SER A 332 35.18 4.48 -2.74
C SER A 332 35.16 4.88 -1.25
N ALA A 333 36.32 4.78 -0.59
CA ALA A 333 36.47 5.34 0.75
C ALA A 333 36.58 6.90 0.70
N PRO A 334 36.19 7.63 1.78
CA PRO A 334 35.74 7.12 3.06
C PRO A 334 34.31 6.61 3.03
N ILE A 335 33.99 5.63 3.87
CA ILE A 335 32.66 5.07 4.08
C ILE A 335 32.33 5.27 5.55
N THR A 336 31.11 5.72 5.86
CA THR A 336 30.62 5.84 7.23
C THR A 336 29.72 4.67 7.58
N GLU A 337 29.82 4.16 8.79
CA GLU A 337 28.87 3.15 9.29
C GLU A 337 27.43 3.66 9.15
N GLY A 338 26.55 2.84 8.57
CA GLY A 338 25.16 3.18 8.30
C GLY A 338 24.91 3.82 6.91
N ASP A 339 25.96 4.12 6.11
CA ASP A 339 25.79 4.56 4.73
C ASP A 339 25.13 3.46 3.89
N GLU A 340 24.13 3.81 3.08
CA GLU A 340 23.51 2.89 2.12
C GLU A 340 24.45 2.72 0.92
N ILE A 341 25.02 1.53 0.76
CA ILE A 341 26.08 1.26 -0.22
C ILE A 341 25.80 0.06 -1.13
N ALA A 342 24.73 -0.68 -0.85
CA ALA A 342 24.33 -1.85 -1.64
C ALA A 342 22.82 -2.10 -1.50
N GLU A 343 22.30 -3.00 -2.32
CA GLU A 343 20.91 -3.51 -2.23
C GLU A 343 20.93 -5.05 -2.21
N LEU A 344 20.08 -5.64 -1.38
CA LEU A 344 19.69 -7.05 -1.46
C LEU A 344 18.46 -7.17 -2.34
N VAL A 345 18.60 -7.77 -3.50
CA VAL A 345 17.52 -8.01 -4.47
C VAL A 345 16.99 -9.42 -4.27
N ILE A 346 15.72 -9.52 -3.89
CA ILE A 346 15.05 -10.79 -3.58
C ILE A 346 13.98 -11.06 -4.61
N ARG A 347 14.03 -12.24 -5.23
CA ARG A 347 13.06 -12.70 -6.24
C ARG A 347 12.33 -13.92 -5.71
N LEU A 348 11.02 -13.82 -5.65
CA LEU A 348 10.11 -14.90 -5.29
C LEU A 348 9.20 -15.20 -6.47
N GLU A 349 8.84 -16.47 -6.64
CA GLU A 349 7.94 -16.88 -7.72
C GLU A 349 6.57 -16.21 -7.58
N ASN A 350 6.10 -15.56 -8.65
CA ASN A 350 4.81 -14.85 -8.75
C ASN A 350 4.63 -13.66 -7.78
N LEU A 351 5.72 -13.10 -7.27
CA LEU A 351 5.72 -11.85 -6.52
C LEU A 351 6.66 -10.84 -7.19
N PRO A 352 6.42 -9.53 -7.04
CA PRO A 352 7.36 -8.51 -7.48
C PRO A 352 8.72 -8.68 -6.81
N GLU A 353 9.79 -8.24 -7.51
CA GLU A 353 11.13 -8.14 -6.96
C GLU A 353 11.12 -7.19 -5.75
N THR A 354 11.69 -7.65 -4.63
CA THR A 354 11.86 -6.84 -3.42
C THR A 354 13.31 -6.37 -3.34
N ARG A 355 13.54 -5.07 -3.14
CA ARG A 355 14.85 -4.46 -2.93
C ARG A 355 14.97 -3.94 -1.52
N VAL A 356 15.99 -4.40 -0.81
CA VAL A 356 16.27 -4.03 0.58
C VAL A 356 17.60 -3.34 0.64
N PRO A 357 17.68 -2.08 1.12
CA PRO A 357 18.96 -1.37 1.21
C PRO A 357 19.86 -2.06 2.24
N LEU A 358 21.12 -2.24 1.86
CA LEU A 358 22.19 -2.70 2.74
C LEU A 358 23.11 -1.54 3.11
N VAL A 359 23.45 -1.50 4.38
CA VAL A 359 24.29 -0.45 4.95
C VAL A 359 25.67 -0.96 5.29
N ALA A 360 26.66 -0.03 5.29
CA ALA A 360 27.98 -0.31 5.83
C ALA A 360 27.90 -0.65 7.32
N ASP A 361 28.47 -1.76 7.73
CA ASP A 361 28.51 -2.20 9.13
C ASP A 361 29.68 -1.64 9.93
N ALA A 362 30.53 -0.87 9.27
CA ALA A 362 31.69 -0.20 9.89
C ALA A 362 32.12 1.04 9.10
N THR A 363 32.75 1.98 9.78
CA THR A 363 33.39 3.14 9.15
C THR A 363 34.76 2.75 8.60
N ILE A 364 35.01 3.03 7.32
CA ILE A 364 36.32 2.81 6.63
C ILE A 364 36.88 4.16 6.25
N ALA A 365 37.98 4.53 6.87
CA ALA A 365 38.70 5.78 6.52
C ALA A 365 39.41 5.68 5.17
N ALA A 366 39.66 6.82 4.54
CA ALA A 366 40.49 6.87 3.33
C ALA A 366 41.91 6.40 3.64
N GLY A 367 42.43 5.48 2.85
CA GLY A 367 43.73 4.86 3.02
C GLY A 367 44.88 5.83 2.79
N GLY A 368 45.93 5.67 3.56
CA GLY A 368 47.20 6.38 3.43
C GLY A 368 47.95 6.00 2.15
N PHE A 369 49.20 6.46 2.03
CA PHE A 369 50.06 6.23 0.85
C PHE A 369 50.20 4.72 0.50
N ASN A 370 50.36 3.86 1.49
CA ASN A 370 50.56 2.43 1.26
C ASN A 370 49.28 1.73 0.69
N SER A 371 48.07 2.13 1.10
CA SER A 371 46.81 1.61 0.53
C SER A 371 46.67 2.04 -0.93
N ARG A 372 46.97 3.31 -1.24
CA ARG A 372 46.93 3.83 -2.60
C ARG A 372 47.95 3.14 -3.54
N LEU A 373 49.15 2.84 -3.02
CA LEU A 373 50.16 2.11 -3.77
C LEU A 373 49.75 0.67 -4.06
N ARG A 374 49.11 -0.01 -3.08
CA ARG A 374 48.57 -1.37 -3.26
C ARG A 374 47.47 -1.39 -4.31
N THR A 375 46.50 -0.50 -4.23
CA THR A 375 45.41 -0.36 -5.20
C THR A 375 45.95 -0.08 -6.62
N ALA A 376 46.97 0.79 -6.76
CA ALA A 376 47.59 1.05 -8.05
C ALA A 376 48.30 -0.18 -8.62
N ALA A 377 48.95 -1.00 -7.76
CA ALA A 377 49.60 -2.22 -8.18
C ALA A 377 48.58 -3.28 -8.65
N ASP A 378 47.49 -3.43 -7.93
CA ASP A 378 46.40 -4.39 -8.28
C ASP A 378 45.76 -4.04 -9.65
N ILE A 379 45.54 -2.74 -9.94
CA ILE A 379 45.05 -2.28 -11.26
C ILE A 379 46.05 -2.64 -12.36
N LEU A 380 47.33 -2.41 -12.13
CA LEU A 380 48.35 -2.72 -13.12
C LEU A 380 48.41 -4.23 -13.41
N VAL A 381 48.33 -5.06 -12.38
CA VAL A 381 48.30 -6.52 -12.52
C VAL A 381 47.03 -6.99 -13.26
N THR A 382 45.86 -6.48 -12.93
CA THR A 382 44.61 -6.82 -13.61
C THR A 382 44.63 -6.41 -15.07
N ARG A 383 45.09 -5.20 -15.39
CA ARG A 383 45.24 -4.74 -16.78
C ARG A 383 46.25 -5.53 -17.58
N MET A 384 47.31 -6.04 -16.94
CA MET A 384 48.31 -6.88 -17.60
C MET A 384 47.78 -8.33 -17.84
N SER A 385 46.91 -8.83 -16.99
CA SER A 385 46.24 -10.15 -17.18
C SER A 385 45.13 -10.11 -18.21
N ASP A 386 44.45 -8.97 -18.36
CA ASP A 386 43.37 -8.78 -19.34
C ASP A 386 43.89 -8.36 -20.74
N ALA A 387 45.18 -8.07 -20.86
CA ALA A 387 45.81 -7.83 -22.15
C ALA A 387 46.04 -9.16 -22.87
N ASP A 388 45.11 -9.48 -23.78
CA ASP A 388 45.25 -10.61 -24.73
C ASP A 388 46.61 -10.59 -25.41
N PRO A 389 47.37 -11.68 -25.45
CA PRO A 389 48.65 -11.69 -26.18
C PRO A 389 48.38 -11.43 -27.64
N ALA A 390 48.96 -10.34 -28.17
CA ALA A 390 48.86 -10.03 -29.60
C ALA A 390 49.26 -11.27 -30.43
N PRO A 391 48.48 -11.62 -31.49
CA PRO A 391 48.83 -12.74 -32.34
C PRO A 391 50.23 -12.52 -32.94
N LEU A 392 51.14 -13.47 -32.69
CA LEU A 392 52.43 -13.49 -33.34
C LEU A 392 52.17 -13.60 -34.86
N ALA A 393 52.54 -12.53 -35.57
CA ALA A 393 52.53 -12.52 -37.01
C ALA A 393 53.55 -13.57 -37.52
N GLU A 394 53.09 -14.57 -38.29
CA GLU A 394 53.91 -15.41 -39.14
C GLU A 394 54.30 -14.69 -40.43
#